data_7e6a9df1e1dc1bb5136a2b1350f56a84
#
_entry.id   7e6a9df1e1dc1bb5136a2b1350f56a84
#
_cell.length_a   1.000
_cell.length_b   1.000
_cell.length_c   1.000
_cell.angle_alpha   90.00
_cell.angle_beta   90.00
_cell.angle_gamma   90.00
#
_symmetry.space_group_name_H-M   'P 1'
#
loop_
_entity.id
_entity.type
_entity.pdbx_description
1 polymer ?
#
loop_
_entity_poly.entity_id
_entity_poly.type
_entity_poly.pdbx_seq_one_letter_code
_entity_poly.pdbx_strand_id
1 'polypeptide(L)'
;MSSALLHTELGSLPLLARGKVRDIYAVSPEPDSDLLFIASDRISAFDHVLGSGIPDKGRILTQISLFWFDFLKELVPSHLLASRTSDFPAFLHPFADQLDGRTMLVRRARMFPVECVVRGYLSGSGWKDYQATGAICGIPLPAGLRESDKLPEPIFTPAAKICLLYTSPSPRD
;
A
#
# COMPACT_ATOMS: atom_id res chain seq x y z
N MET A 1 -26.04 7.76 -4.86
CA MET A 1 -24.63 7.38 -5.16
C MET A 1 -23.79 7.89 -4.01
N SER A 2 -22.94 7.06 -3.40
CA SER A 2 -22.03 7.51 -2.34
C SER A 2 -21.05 8.52 -2.93
N SER A 3 -20.77 9.61 -2.20
CA SER A 3 -19.70 10.54 -2.57
C SER A 3 -18.35 9.90 -2.29
N ALA A 4 -17.34 10.17 -3.13
CA ALA A 4 -16.00 9.69 -2.91
C ALA A 4 -15.40 10.32 -1.65
N LEU A 5 -14.83 9.51 -0.76
CA LEU A 5 -14.12 9.99 0.42
C LEU A 5 -12.68 10.38 0.04
N LEU A 6 -12.42 11.66 -0.09
CA LEU A 6 -11.08 12.17 -0.46
C LEU A 6 -10.20 12.48 0.75
N HIS A 7 -10.82 12.92 1.85
CA HIS A 7 -10.14 13.30 3.08
C HIS A 7 -10.87 12.70 4.28
N THR A 8 -10.09 12.35 5.31
CA THR A 8 -10.62 11.93 6.59
C THR A 8 -10.32 12.97 7.65
N GLU A 9 -11.23 13.15 8.61
CA GLU A 9 -11.08 14.01 9.78
C GLU A 9 -11.61 13.26 11.00
N LEU A 10 -10.69 12.88 11.90
CA LEU A 10 -11.01 12.08 13.08
C LEU A 10 -10.81 12.88 14.38
N GLY A 11 -11.25 14.13 14.40
CA GLY A 11 -11.16 14.99 15.57
C GLY A 11 -9.72 15.24 16.00
N SER A 12 -9.40 14.94 17.26
CA SER A 12 -8.08 15.19 17.85
C SER A 12 -7.05 14.07 17.60
N LEU A 13 -7.40 13.01 16.87
CA LEU A 13 -6.46 11.94 16.61
C LEU A 13 -5.27 12.40 15.77
N PRO A 14 -4.02 12.03 16.15
CA PRO A 14 -2.84 12.44 15.42
C PRO A 14 -2.82 11.85 14.00
N LEU A 15 -2.94 12.70 12.98
CA LEU A 15 -2.69 12.33 11.60
C LEU A 15 -1.17 12.26 11.38
N LEU A 16 -0.64 11.06 11.20
CA LEU A 16 0.79 10.83 11.01
C LEU A 16 1.22 11.01 9.56
N ALA A 17 0.37 10.61 8.62
CA ALA A 17 0.66 10.73 7.20
C ALA A 17 -0.62 10.77 6.37
N ARG A 18 -0.60 11.61 5.34
CA ARG A 18 -1.61 11.61 4.27
C ARG A 18 -0.92 11.25 2.96
N GLY A 19 -1.02 9.99 2.61
CA GLY A 19 -0.44 9.46 1.37
C GLY A 19 -1.34 9.72 0.15
N LYS A 20 -0.89 9.29 -1.01
CA LYS A 20 -1.62 9.43 -2.28
C LYS A 20 -3.03 8.82 -2.25
N VAL A 21 -3.20 7.70 -1.53
CA VAL A 21 -4.46 6.93 -1.49
C VAL A 21 -4.85 6.47 -0.09
N ARG A 22 -4.10 6.86 0.94
CA ARG A 22 -4.32 6.38 2.32
C ARG A 22 -4.00 7.46 3.33
N ASP A 23 -4.78 7.54 4.40
CA ASP A 23 -4.48 8.34 5.58
C ASP A 23 -4.09 7.41 6.72
N ILE A 24 -3.11 7.79 7.51
CA ILE A 24 -2.59 7.01 8.64
C ILE A 24 -2.69 7.87 9.90
N TYR A 25 -3.43 7.38 10.88
CA TYR A 25 -3.56 8.01 12.19
C TYR A 25 -2.94 7.13 13.27
N ALA A 26 -2.41 7.75 14.31
CA ALA A 26 -2.13 7.05 15.57
C ALA A 26 -3.43 6.94 16.40
N VAL A 27 -3.63 5.82 17.05
CA VAL A 27 -4.81 5.60 17.92
C VAL A 27 -4.68 6.41 19.22
N SER A 28 -3.45 6.68 19.64
CA SER A 28 -3.13 7.54 20.78
C SER A 28 -1.84 8.33 20.52
N PRO A 29 -1.53 9.35 21.32
CA PRO A 29 -0.29 10.12 21.19
C PRO A 29 0.99 9.35 21.56
N GLU A 30 0.87 8.15 22.14
CA GLU A 30 2.00 7.34 22.56
C GLU A 30 2.85 6.88 21.34
N PRO A 31 4.19 6.86 21.46
CA PRO A 31 5.09 6.53 20.35
C PRO A 31 4.83 5.15 19.70
N ASP A 32 4.47 4.15 20.53
CA ASP A 32 4.21 2.77 20.08
C ASP A 32 2.73 2.47 19.86
N SER A 33 1.90 3.51 19.81
CA SER A 33 0.47 3.38 19.57
C SER A 33 0.17 2.61 18.28
N ASP A 34 -0.88 1.79 18.32
CA ASP A 34 -1.44 1.17 17.12
C ASP A 34 -1.86 2.22 16.10
N LEU A 35 -2.01 1.79 14.88
CA LEU A 35 -2.30 2.68 13.74
C LEU A 35 -3.65 2.37 13.11
N LEU A 36 -4.32 3.42 12.66
CA LEU A 36 -5.46 3.30 11.75
C LEU A 36 -4.99 3.57 10.32
N PHE A 37 -5.12 2.58 9.46
CA PHE A 37 -4.89 2.69 8.03
C PHE A 37 -6.23 2.87 7.32
N ILE A 38 -6.48 4.05 6.79
CA ILE A 38 -7.75 4.40 6.14
C ILE A 38 -7.53 4.56 4.66
N ALA A 39 -8.06 3.65 3.87
CA ALA A 39 -8.02 3.72 2.42
C ALA A 39 -9.04 4.75 1.92
N SER A 40 -8.55 5.81 1.31
CA SER A 40 -9.39 6.83 0.67
C SER A 40 -9.79 6.43 -0.74
N ASP A 41 -10.72 7.19 -1.31
CA ASP A 41 -11.15 7.02 -2.70
C ASP A 41 -10.29 7.84 -3.68
N ARG A 42 -9.22 8.49 -3.18
CA ARG A 42 -8.26 9.21 -4.02
C ARG A 42 -7.61 8.27 -5.03
N ILE A 43 -7.30 8.82 -6.20
CA ILE A 43 -6.46 8.17 -7.23
C ILE A 43 -5.27 9.07 -7.52
N SER A 44 -4.20 8.47 -7.94
CA SER A 44 -2.99 9.19 -8.36
C SER A 44 -2.49 8.65 -9.69
N ALA A 45 -1.95 9.53 -10.50
CA ALA A 45 -1.26 9.20 -11.74
C ALA A 45 0.02 10.02 -11.81
N PHE A 46 1.13 9.41 -12.22
CA PHE A 46 2.46 10.07 -12.29
C PHE A 46 2.79 10.83 -11.00
N ASP A 47 2.55 10.18 -9.84
CA ASP A 47 2.77 10.73 -8.49
C ASP A 47 1.89 11.93 -8.09
N HIS A 48 1.02 12.41 -8.95
CA HIS A 48 0.05 13.45 -8.65
C HIS A 48 -1.29 12.86 -8.20
N VAL A 49 -1.82 13.37 -7.08
CA VAL A 49 -3.16 13.03 -6.62
C VAL A 49 -4.16 13.81 -7.48
N LEU A 50 -5.08 13.11 -8.12
CA LEU A 50 -6.10 13.74 -8.95
C LEU A 50 -7.17 14.41 -8.07
N GLY A 51 -7.79 15.48 -8.58
CA GLY A 51 -8.82 16.23 -7.86
C GLY A 51 -10.13 15.47 -7.66
N SER A 52 -10.35 14.37 -8.39
CA SER A 52 -11.51 13.49 -8.26
C SER A 52 -11.10 12.15 -7.65
N GLY A 53 -12.04 11.46 -7.00
CA GLY A 53 -11.88 10.10 -6.51
C GLY A 53 -12.85 9.13 -7.17
N ILE A 54 -12.62 7.85 -6.96
CA ILE A 54 -13.52 6.79 -7.39
C ILE A 54 -14.30 6.30 -6.17
N PRO A 55 -15.63 6.52 -6.11
CA PRO A 55 -16.43 6.07 -4.98
C PRO A 55 -16.20 4.60 -4.66
N ASP A 56 -16.11 4.28 -3.36
CA ASP A 56 -15.90 2.94 -2.79
C ASP A 56 -14.56 2.27 -3.15
N LYS A 57 -13.65 2.93 -3.89
CA LYS A 57 -12.31 2.38 -4.18
C LYS A 57 -11.57 1.97 -2.90
N GLY A 58 -11.60 2.82 -1.86
CA GLY A 58 -10.97 2.53 -0.58
C GLY A 58 -11.54 1.29 0.09
N ARG A 59 -12.86 1.10 0.03
CA ARG A 59 -13.54 -0.10 0.55
C ARG A 59 -13.11 -1.35 -0.18
N ILE A 60 -13.14 -1.33 -1.51
CA ILE A 60 -12.73 -2.47 -2.35
C ILE A 60 -11.28 -2.87 -2.05
N LEU A 61 -10.36 -1.91 -2.01
CA LEU A 61 -8.95 -2.19 -1.73
C LEU A 61 -8.73 -2.76 -0.32
N THR A 62 -9.49 -2.29 0.67
CA THR A 62 -9.44 -2.84 2.01
C THR A 62 -9.94 -4.27 2.05
N GLN A 63 -11.08 -4.59 1.40
CA GLN A 63 -11.60 -5.96 1.34
C GLN A 63 -10.62 -6.92 0.65
N ILE A 64 -9.97 -6.50 -0.43
CA ILE A 64 -8.92 -7.29 -1.08
C ILE A 64 -7.76 -7.54 -0.12
N SER A 65 -7.33 -6.53 0.65
CA SER A 65 -6.27 -6.69 1.65
C SER A 65 -6.65 -7.68 2.75
N LEU A 66 -7.88 -7.61 3.25
CA LEU A 66 -8.40 -8.52 4.28
C LEU A 66 -8.47 -9.97 3.77
N PHE A 67 -8.91 -10.17 2.52
CA PHE A 67 -8.87 -11.47 1.88
C PHE A 67 -7.44 -12.05 1.88
N TRP A 68 -6.45 -11.27 1.47
CA TRP A 68 -5.07 -11.74 1.43
C TRP A 68 -4.48 -11.98 2.82
N PHE A 69 -4.82 -11.19 3.83
CA PHE A 69 -4.40 -11.46 5.20
C PHE A 69 -4.98 -12.77 5.74
N ASP A 70 -6.24 -13.06 5.43
CA ASP A 70 -6.84 -14.35 5.83
C ASP A 70 -6.25 -15.53 5.04
N PHE A 71 -6.08 -15.37 3.72
CA PHE A 71 -5.52 -16.42 2.86
C PHE A 71 -4.08 -16.80 3.24
N LEU A 72 -3.27 -15.82 3.66
CA LEU A 72 -1.85 -16.03 3.97
C LEU A 72 -1.58 -16.24 5.47
N LYS A 73 -2.59 -16.27 6.32
CA LYS A 73 -2.42 -16.28 7.80
C LYS A 73 -1.60 -17.45 8.33
N GLU A 74 -1.64 -18.61 7.64
CA GLU A 74 -0.86 -19.79 8.02
C GLU A 74 0.62 -19.70 7.56
N LEU A 75 0.93 -18.80 6.63
CA LEU A 75 2.27 -18.64 6.07
C LEU A 75 3.05 -17.52 6.76
N VAL A 76 2.38 -16.43 7.13
CA VAL A 76 3.03 -15.26 7.71
C VAL A 76 2.08 -14.54 8.67
N PRO A 77 2.55 -14.14 9.87
CA PRO A 77 1.73 -13.37 10.81
C PRO A 77 1.40 -11.99 10.23
N SER A 78 0.16 -11.55 10.43
CA SER A 78 -0.30 -10.23 10.03
C SER A 78 -0.18 -9.23 11.19
N HIS A 79 -0.05 -7.95 10.86
CA HIS A 79 -0.14 -6.84 11.81
C HIS A 79 -1.60 -6.38 12.03
N LEU A 80 -2.57 -6.98 11.36
CA LEU A 80 -3.99 -6.63 11.48
C LEU A 80 -4.52 -7.01 12.87
N LEU A 81 -5.17 -6.06 13.54
CA LEU A 81 -5.82 -6.23 14.83
C LEU A 81 -7.34 -6.29 14.69
N ALA A 82 -7.91 -5.36 13.92
CA ALA A 82 -9.33 -5.30 13.63
C ALA A 82 -9.62 -4.60 12.31
N SER A 83 -10.77 -4.89 11.71
CA SER A 83 -11.21 -4.28 10.44
C SER A 83 -12.68 -3.88 10.43
N ARG A 84 -13.47 -4.34 11.41
CA ARG A 84 -14.87 -3.93 11.56
C ARG A 84 -14.96 -2.78 12.53
N THR A 85 -15.73 -1.77 12.19
CA THR A 85 -15.90 -0.57 13.02
C THR A 85 -16.41 -0.90 14.43
N SER A 86 -17.21 -1.97 14.55
CA SER A 86 -17.68 -2.47 15.86
C SER A 86 -16.58 -2.95 16.80
N ASP A 87 -15.46 -3.38 16.24
CA ASP A 87 -14.32 -3.94 16.97
C ASP A 87 -13.26 -2.87 17.29
N PHE A 88 -13.47 -1.64 16.84
CA PHE A 88 -12.59 -0.52 17.13
C PHE A 88 -12.87 0.07 18.52
N PRO A 89 -11.90 0.76 19.13
CA PRO A 89 -12.13 1.52 20.36
C PRO A 89 -13.34 2.45 20.24
N ALA A 90 -14.13 2.54 21.32
CA ALA A 90 -15.43 3.23 21.33
C ALA A 90 -15.36 4.70 20.88
N PHE A 91 -14.24 5.39 21.11
CA PHE A 91 -14.04 6.78 20.68
C PHE A 91 -13.98 6.95 19.17
N LEU A 92 -13.80 5.86 18.40
CA LEU A 92 -13.82 5.86 16.93
C LEU A 92 -15.20 5.65 16.34
N HIS A 93 -16.17 5.15 17.12
CA HIS A 93 -17.51 4.86 16.61
C HIS A 93 -18.25 6.08 16.04
N PRO A 94 -18.07 7.32 16.58
CA PRO A 94 -18.67 8.50 15.97
C PRO A 94 -18.20 8.80 14.53
N PHE A 95 -17.10 8.21 14.09
CA PHE A 95 -16.56 8.38 12.74
C PHE A 95 -16.86 7.20 11.81
N ALA A 96 -17.83 6.37 12.16
CA ALA A 96 -18.15 5.14 11.42
C ALA A 96 -18.41 5.39 9.93
N ASP A 97 -19.03 6.49 9.56
CA ASP A 97 -19.31 6.89 8.17
C ASP A 97 -18.01 7.02 7.33
N GLN A 98 -16.91 7.48 7.95
CA GLN A 98 -15.61 7.61 7.32
C GLN A 98 -14.76 6.33 7.40
N LEU A 99 -15.02 5.45 8.37
CA LEU A 99 -14.17 4.31 8.69
C LEU A 99 -14.69 2.99 8.12
N ASP A 100 -16.00 2.83 8.01
CA ASP A 100 -16.61 1.55 7.73
C ASP A 100 -16.18 0.96 6.38
N GLY A 101 -15.75 -0.30 6.42
CA GLY A 101 -15.34 -1.08 5.26
C GLY A 101 -14.02 -0.66 4.61
N ARG A 102 -13.37 0.45 5.05
CA ARG A 102 -12.15 1.00 4.45
C ARG A 102 -11.00 1.20 5.41
N THR A 103 -11.17 0.78 6.66
CA THR A 103 -10.18 0.99 7.72
C THR A 103 -9.68 -0.33 8.27
N MET A 104 -8.41 -0.36 8.58
CA MET A 104 -7.75 -1.42 9.33
C MET A 104 -7.08 -0.82 10.56
N LEU A 105 -7.39 -1.37 11.73
CA LEU A 105 -6.61 -1.16 12.94
C LEU A 105 -5.44 -2.14 12.90
N VAL A 106 -4.24 -1.63 12.98
CA VAL A 106 -3.03 -2.44 12.82
C VAL A 106 -2.02 -2.14 13.92
N ARG A 107 -1.26 -3.16 14.31
CA ARG A 107 -0.11 -2.98 15.19
C ARG A 107 0.97 -2.16 14.50
N ARG A 108 1.51 -1.18 15.20
CA ARG A 108 2.67 -0.43 14.71
C ARG A 108 3.88 -1.38 14.59
N ALA A 109 4.57 -1.31 13.48
CA ALA A 109 5.78 -2.05 13.24
C ALA A 109 6.86 -1.14 12.65
N ARG A 110 8.11 -1.45 12.91
CA ARG A 110 9.23 -0.76 12.27
C ARG A 110 9.32 -1.21 10.80
N MET A 111 9.09 -0.28 9.90
CA MET A 111 9.16 -0.55 8.47
C MET A 111 10.62 -0.61 8.02
N PHE A 112 10.97 -1.64 7.25
CA PHE A 112 12.26 -1.71 6.58
C PHE A 112 12.27 -0.74 5.38
N PRO A 113 13.40 -0.06 5.10
CA PRO A 113 13.53 0.84 3.96
C PRO A 113 13.81 0.04 2.66
N VAL A 114 13.08 -1.03 2.45
CA VAL A 114 13.24 -1.93 1.31
C VAL A 114 11.87 -2.21 0.72
N GLU A 115 11.72 -2.02 -0.58
CA GLU A 115 10.58 -2.48 -1.35
C GLU A 115 10.90 -3.87 -1.91
N CYS A 116 10.05 -4.83 -1.60
CA CYS A 116 10.21 -6.22 -2.04
C CYS A 116 9.27 -6.48 -3.21
N VAL A 117 9.82 -6.68 -4.39
CA VAL A 117 9.05 -6.95 -5.60
C VAL A 117 9.33 -8.37 -6.09
N VAL A 118 8.29 -9.19 -6.20
CA VAL A 118 8.35 -10.49 -6.87
C VAL A 118 7.85 -10.29 -8.31
N ARG A 119 8.70 -10.58 -9.28
CA ARG A 119 8.39 -10.43 -10.70
C ARG A 119 8.13 -11.78 -11.34
N GLY A 120 6.93 -11.97 -11.85
CA GLY A 120 6.58 -13.12 -12.71
C GLY A 120 6.67 -12.79 -14.21
N TYR A 121 6.78 -11.49 -14.54
CA TYR A 121 6.80 -10.97 -15.90
C TYR A 121 7.87 -9.89 -16.04
N LEU A 122 8.40 -9.76 -17.26
CA LEU A 122 9.43 -8.80 -17.61
C LEU A 122 8.80 -7.48 -18.08
N SER A 123 8.62 -6.51 -17.17
CA SER A 123 7.98 -5.23 -17.50
C SER A 123 8.55 -4.07 -16.67
N GLY A 124 8.23 -2.84 -17.07
CA GLY A 124 8.59 -1.61 -16.37
C GLY A 124 10.10 -1.45 -16.20
N SER A 125 10.57 -1.11 -14.98
CA SER A 125 12.00 -0.95 -14.71
C SER A 125 12.79 -2.23 -14.97
N GLY A 126 12.20 -3.41 -14.68
CA GLY A 126 12.84 -4.70 -14.95
C GLY A 126 13.12 -4.93 -16.44
N TRP A 127 12.25 -4.46 -17.33
CA TRP A 127 12.51 -4.51 -18.77
C TRP A 127 13.67 -3.60 -19.17
N LYS A 128 13.73 -2.38 -18.63
CA LYS A 128 14.86 -1.45 -18.87
C LYS A 128 16.19 -2.03 -18.42
N ASP A 129 16.24 -2.63 -17.23
CA ASP A 129 17.43 -3.27 -16.69
C ASP A 129 17.88 -4.44 -17.57
N TYR A 130 16.94 -5.30 -17.97
CA TYR A 130 17.22 -6.44 -18.83
C TYR A 130 17.75 -6.02 -20.21
N GLN A 131 17.17 -4.99 -20.83
CA GLN A 131 17.67 -4.45 -22.09
C GLN A 131 19.13 -3.95 -21.96
N ALA A 132 19.47 -3.36 -20.83
CA ALA A 132 20.81 -2.80 -20.61
C ALA A 132 21.85 -3.85 -20.27
N THR A 133 21.49 -4.89 -19.53
CA THR A 133 22.47 -5.80 -18.88
C THR A 133 22.19 -7.28 -19.09
N GLY A 134 21.02 -7.67 -19.61
CA GLY A 134 20.57 -9.06 -19.64
C GLY A 134 20.19 -9.63 -18.27
N ALA A 135 20.10 -8.78 -17.23
CA ALA A 135 19.84 -9.18 -15.86
C ALA A 135 18.92 -8.20 -15.16
N ILE A 136 18.30 -8.61 -14.03
CA ILE A 136 17.55 -7.74 -13.12
C ILE A 136 18.09 -7.96 -11.71
N CYS A 137 18.46 -6.88 -11.02
CA CYS A 137 19.08 -6.96 -9.68
C CYS A 137 20.22 -7.99 -9.58
N GLY A 138 21.04 -8.10 -10.63
CA GLY A 138 22.14 -9.07 -10.70
C GLY A 138 21.73 -10.52 -11.01
N ILE A 139 20.45 -10.81 -11.20
CA ILE A 139 19.93 -12.12 -11.59
C ILE A 139 19.92 -12.19 -13.13
N PRO A 140 20.79 -13.02 -13.75
CA PRO A 140 20.82 -13.16 -15.19
C PRO A 140 19.54 -13.84 -15.70
N LEU A 141 19.02 -13.35 -16.82
CA LEU A 141 17.83 -13.90 -17.46
C LEU A 141 18.18 -14.48 -18.83
N PRO A 142 17.35 -15.43 -19.33
CA PRO A 142 17.54 -15.99 -20.68
C PRO A 142 17.55 -14.88 -21.74
N ALA A 143 18.40 -15.06 -22.76
CA ALA A 143 18.43 -14.16 -23.90
C ALA A 143 17.15 -14.28 -24.76
N GLY A 144 16.77 -13.16 -25.42
CA GLY A 144 15.66 -13.14 -26.35
C GLY A 144 14.26 -12.92 -25.75
N LEU A 145 14.19 -12.60 -24.45
CA LEU A 145 12.93 -12.19 -23.80
C LEU A 145 12.49 -10.82 -24.35
N ARG A 146 11.18 -10.66 -24.48
CA ARG A 146 10.53 -9.41 -24.91
C ARG A 146 9.81 -8.76 -23.74
N GLU A 147 9.46 -7.51 -23.91
CA GLU A 147 8.64 -6.80 -22.93
C GLU A 147 7.32 -7.54 -22.68
N SER A 148 6.97 -7.67 -21.40
CA SER A 148 5.80 -8.41 -20.89
C SER A 148 5.87 -9.94 -21.02
N ASP A 149 6.98 -10.51 -21.46
CA ASP A 149 7.13 -11.97 -21.45
C ASP A 149 7.09 -12.50 -20.00
N LYS A 150 6.47 -13.68 -19.85
CA LYS A 150 6.50 -14.40 -18.57
C LYS A 150 7.91 -14.92 -18.32
N LEU A 151 8.41 -14.70 -17.10
CA LEU A 151 9.69 -15.26 -16.68
C LEU A 151 9.58 -16.78 -16.49
N PRO A 152 10.66 -17.56 -16.75
CA PRO A 152 10.67 -19.00 -16.48
C PRO A 152 10.32 -19.32 -15.03
N GLU A 153 10.83 -18.52 -14.09
CA GLU A 153 10.52 -18.58 -12.67
C GLU A 153 10.33 -17.16 -12.13
N PRO A 154 9.45 -16.97 -11.12
CA PRO A 154 9.36 -15.69 -10.44
C PRO A 154 10.70 -15.34 -9.77
N ILE A 155 11.15 -14.11 -9.94
CA ILE A 155 12.39 -13.61 -9.32
C ILE A 155 12.07 -12.59 -8.22
N PHE A 156 12.88 -12.59 -7.16
CA PHE A 156 12.79 -11.62 -6.07
C PHE A 156 13.77 -10.47 -6.32
N THR A 157 13.24 -9.27 -6.45
CA THR A 157 14.00 -8.06 -6.79
C THR A 157 13.80 -6.99 -5.71
N PRO A 158 14.57 -7.04 -4.62
CA PRO A 158 14.50 -6.01 -3.59
C PRO A 158 15.10 -4.70 -4.10
N ALA A 159 14.46 -3.57 -3.78
CA ALA A 159 14.96 -2.25 -4.06
C ALA A 159 15.03 -1.42 -2.78
N ALA A 160 16.08 -0.62 -2.60
CA ALA A 160 16.15 0.30 -1.49
C ALA A 160 15.06 1.36 -1.64
N LYS A 161 14.16 1.45 -0.66
CA LYS A 161 13.22 2.54 -0.55
C LYS A 161 13.93 3.72 0.11
N ILE A 162 14.74 4.43 -0.67
CA ILE A 162 15.30 5.69 -0.23
C ILE A 162 14.10 6.60 0.01
N CYS A 163 13.99 7.11 1.22
CA CYS A 163 12.90 7.98 1.65
C CYS A 163 12.77 9.12 0.65
N LEU A 164 11.74 9.06 -0.19
CA LEU A 164 11.47 10.03 -1.24
C LEU A 164 10.86 11.30 -0.63
N LEU A 165 11.66 12.00 0.17
CA LEU A 165 11.43 13.41 0.36
C LEU A 165 12.03 14.24 -0.78
N TYR A 166 12.92 13.67 -1.61
CA TYR A 166 13.53 14.40 -2.74
C TYR A 166 13.78 13.46 -3.93
N THR A 167 13.02 13.67 -4.99
CA THR A 167 13.37 13.53 -6.42
C THR A 167 14.26 12.34 -6.81
N SER A 168 13.70 11.16 -6.78
CA SER A 168 14.12 10.11 -7.70
C SER A 168 12.88 9.72 -8.51
N PRO A 169 12.95 9.60 -9.85
CA PRO A 169 11.84 9.09 -10.62
C PRO A 169 11.43 7.73 -10.04
N SER A 170 10.13 7.53 -9.89
CA SER A 170 9.59 6.24 -9.50
C SER A 170 10.09 5.18 -10.47
N PRO A 171 10.46 3.97 -10.02
CA PRO A 171 10.78 2.87 -10.95
C PRO A 171 9.64 2.52 -11.91
N ARG A 172 8.54 3.27 -11.87
CA ARG A 172 7.35 3.09 -12.71
C ARG A 172 7.16 4.19 -13.75
N ASP A 173 8.06 5.18 -13.82
CA ASP A 173 8.03 6.26 -14.82
C ASP A 173 8.92 5.91 -16.00
#